data_a980eaf8a45af909bb35c936911be66a
#
_entry.id   a980eaf8a45af909bb35c936911be66a
#
_cell.length_a   1.000
_cell.length_b   1.000
_cell.length_c   1.000
_cell.angle_alpha   90.00
_cell.angle_beta   90.00
_cell.angle_gamma   90.00
#
_symmetry.space_group_name_H-M   'P 1'
#
loop_
_entity.id
_entity.type
_entity.pdbx_description
1 polymer ?
#
loop_
_entity_poly.entity_id
_entity_poly.type
_entity_poly.pdbx_seq_one_letter_code
_entity_poly.pdbx_strand_id
1 'polypeptide(L)'
;MIKVDKITLGVIQAGLQQVCDEMDLSFSRSAFSPVISEANDRSNGIYSAINGSLISQGYNGLPVFVGTMEYSTSEIIRLIKEEKVEKPDPGDIYIVNDPYLGGTHLMDVRFAKPYFRNKKICFWLSNTGHWPDIGGSVPGGFSASANSVEQEGLRLPPVKLFKKGVLDKEIYSIICSNIRISEQRIGDVKAQEAALLVGEERLNHLFNKFGDKLIHDSIEAVSYT
;
A
#
# COMPACT_ATOMS: atom_id res chain seq x y z
N MET A 1 17.71 -2.74 -26.77
CA MET A 1 16.67 -3.75 -26.40
C MET A 1 17.31 -4.71 -25.42
N ILE A 2 16.89 -4.68 -24.16
CA ILE A 2 17.42 -5.56 -23.09
C ILE A 2 16.89 -6.95 -23.41
N LYS A 3 17.78 -7.93 -23.68
CA LYS A 3 17.38 -9.30 -23.95
C LYS A 3 17.40 -10.09 -22.63
N VAL A 4 16.30 -10.07 -21.90
CA VAL A 4 16.04 -11.10 -20.90
C VAL A 4 15.36 -12.26 -21.60
N ASP A 5 15.83 -13.49 -21.35
CA ASP A 5 15.17 -14.67 -21.93
C ASP A 5 13.81 -14.90 -21.27
N LYS A 6 12.89 -15.54 -22.01
CA LYS A 6 11.50 -15.71 -21.58
C LYS A 6 11.34 -16.54 -20.31
N ILE A 7 12.23 -17.50 -20.05
CA ILE A 7 12.18 -18.34 -18.85
C ILE A 7 12.55 -17.51 -17.63
N THR A 8 13.68 -16.79 -17.69
CA THR A 8 14.11 -15.88 -16.62
C THR A 8 13.07 -14.80 -16.34
N LEU A 9 12.48 -14.21 -17.40
CA LEU A 9 11.41 -13.24 -17.25
C LEU A 9 10.21 -13.82 -16.47
N GLY A 10 9.74 -15.01 -16.86
CA GLY A 10 8.64 -15.70 -16.17
C GLY A 10 8.96 -16.03 -14.72
N VAL A 11 10.20 -16.43 -14.41
CA VAL A 11 10.65 -16.70 -13.03
C VAL A 11 10.63 -15.43 -12.17
N ILE A 12 11.09 -14.30 -12.71
CA ILE A 12 11.10 -13.04 -11.96
C ILE A 12 9.68 -12.53 -11.76
N GLN A 13 8.81 -12.60 -12.78
CA GLN A 13 7.40 -12.23 -12.65
C GLN A 13 6.69 -13.08 -11.57
N ALA A 14 6.85 -14.40 -11.61
CA ALA A 14 6.32 -15.28 -10.58
C ALA A 14 6.88 -14.97 -9.18
N GLY A 15 8.17 -14.60 -9.10
CA GLY A 15 8.79 -14.17 -7.85
C GLY A 15 8.18 -12.88 -7.30
N LEU A 16 7.93 -11.88 -8.13
CA LEU A 16 7.27 -10.63 -7.73
C LEU A 16 5.82 -10.86 -7.30
N GLN A 17 5.09 -11.73 -8.02
CA GLN A 17 3.74 -12.13 -7.62
C GLN A 17 3.75 -12.83 -6.26
N GLN A 18 4.69 -13.77 -6.04
CA GLN A 18 4.83 -14.46 -4.76
C GLN A 18 5.10 -13.48 -3.61
N VAL A 19 5.87 -12.41 -3.82
CA VAL A 19 6.03 -11.35 -2.81
C VAL A 19 4.68 -10.79 -2.40
N CYS A 20 3.81 -10.45 -3.36
CA CYS A 20 2.47 -9.93 -3.07
C CYS A 20 1.57 -10.97 -2.39
N ASP A 21 1.66 -12.24 -2.75
CA ASP A 21 0.90 -13.33 -2.13
C ASP A 21 1.31 -13.54 -0.67
N GLU A 22 2.60 -13.42 -0.34
CA GLU A 22 3.09 -13.50 1.03
C GLU A 22 2.72 -12.25 1.86
N MET A 23 2.69 -11.08 1.24
CA MET A 23 2.12 -9.88 1.86
C MET A 23 0.65 -10.09 2.22
N ASP A 24 -0.15 -10.67 1.30
CA ASP A 24 -1.57 -10.94 1.53
C ASP A 24 -1.78 -11.96 2.65
N LEU A 25 -1.00 -13.02 2.66
CA LEU A 25 -1.04 -14.02 3.71
C LEU A 25 -0.71 -13.44 5.09
N SER A 26 0.30 -12.59 5.16
CA SER A 26 0.65 -11.87 6.39
C SER A 26 -0.48 -10.96 6.84
N PHE A 27 -1.04 -10.18 5.91
CA PHE A 27 -2.13 -9.25 6.20
C PHE A 27 -3.37 -9.97 6.70
N SER A 28 -3.83 -11.00 5.99
CA SER A 28 -5.06 -11.73 6.37
C SER A 28 -4.97 -12.40 7.73
N ARG A 29 -3.80 -12.95 8.07
CA ARG A 29 -3.59 -13.68 9.33
C ARG A 29 -3.40 -12.77 10.54
N SER A 30 -2.98 -11.54 10.35
CA SER A 30 -2.70 -10.59 11.43
C SER A 30 -3.74 -9.50 11.57
N ALA A 31 -4.64 -9.31 10.59
CA ALA A 31 -5.71 -8.33 10.67
C ALA A 31 -6.72 -8.69 11.77
N PHE A 32 -7.13 -7.67 12.51
CA PHE A 32 -8.10 -7.81 13.58
C PHE A 32 -9.54 -7.81 13.05
N SER A 33 -9.81 -6.98 12.03
CA SER A 33 -11.16 -6.82 11.47
C SER A 33 -11.56 -7.99 10.58
N PRO A 34 -12.70 -8.65 10.81
CA PRO A 34 -13.20 -9.75 9.97
C PRO A 34 -13.42 -9.34 8.50
N VAL A 35 -13.75 -8.07 8.25
CA VAL A 35 -13.87 -7.53 6.89
C VAL A 35 -12.55 -7.69 6.12
N ILE A 36 -11.42 -7.44 6.77
CA ILE A 36 -10.10 -7.60 6.17
C ILE A 36 -9.67 -9.07 6.15
N SER A 37 -9.81 -9.78 7.29
CA SER A 37 -9.26 -11.13 7.44
C SER A 37 -10.10 -12.21 6.78
N GLU A 38 -11.43 -12.12 6.85
CA GLU A 38 -12.36 -13.16 6.40
C GLU A 38 -13.08 -12.80 5.09
N ALA A 39 -13.58 -11.55 4.97
CA ALA A 39 -14.25 -11.10 3.75
C ALA A 39 -13.28 -10.74 2.61
N ASN A 40 -11.96 -10.79 2.86
CA ASN A 40 -10.90 -10.46 1.89
C ASN A 40 -10.97 -9.03 1.34
N ASP A 41 -11.55 -8.10 2.11
CA ASP A 41 -11.66 -6.70 1.70
C ASP A 41 -10.34 -5.95 1.90
N ARG A 42 -9.33 -6.42 1.14
CA ARG A 42 -7.94 -5.98 1.15
C ARG A 42 -7.26 -6.27 -0.18
N SER A 43 -6.11 -5.66 -0.41
CA SER A 43 -5.21 -5.97 -1.52
C SER A 43 -3.79 -5.55 -1.22
N ASN A 44 -2.82 -6.16 -1.93
CA ASN A 44 -1.41 -5.84 -1.87
C ASN A 44 -0.81 -5.77 -3.28
N GLY A 45 0.15 -4.87 -3.48
CA GLY A 45 0.80 -4.73 -4.77
C GLY A 45 2.17 -4.05 -4.71
N ILE A 46 2.92 -4.21 -5.79
CA ILE A 46 4.21 -3.58 -6.05
C ILE A 46 4.03 -2.58 -7.19
N TYR A 47 4.49 -1.36 -6.97
CA TYR A 47 4.31 -0.23 -7.89
C TYR A 47 5.63 0.42 -8.27
N SER A 48 5.67 0.99 -9.46
CA SER A 48 6.84 1.68 -10.01
C SER A 48 7.24 2.89 -9.16
N ALA A 49 8.54 3.03 -8.87
CA ALA A 49 9.08 4.22 -8.21
C ALA A 49 9.04 5.47 -9.10
N ILE A 50 8.88 5.32 -10.42
CA ILE A 50 8.94 6.42 -11.38
C ILE A 50 7.61 7.15 -11.46
N ASN A 51 6.53 6.39 -11.59
CA ASN A 51 5.19 6.91 -11.90
C ASN A 51 4.05 6.26 -11.10
N GLY A 52 4.34 5.29 -10.23
CA GLY A 52 3.34 4.60 -9.42
C GLY A 52 2.54 3.52 -10.16
N SER A 53 2.86 3.22 -11.44
CA SER A 53 2.15 2.17 -12.18
C SER A 53 2.34 0.79 -11.56
N LEU A 54 1.33 -0.05 -11.70
CA LEU A 54 1.34 -1.41 -11.19
C LEU A 54 2.44 -2.26 -11.87
N ILE A 55 3.25 -2.94 -11.08
CA ILE A 55 4.27 -3.89 -11.53
C ILE A 55 3.82 -5.33 -11.26
N SER A 56 3.32 -5.59 -10.04
CA SER A 56 2.87 -6.91 -9.64
C SER A 56 1.78 -6.83 -8.58
N GLN A 57 0.89 -7.80 -8.59
CA GLN A 57 -0.18 -7.95 -7.61
C GLN A 57 -0.24 -9.38 -7.09
N GLY A 58 -0.85 -9.57 -5.91
CA GLY A 58 -1.16 -10.89 -5.38
C GLY A 58 -2.33 -11.54 -6.10
N TYR A 59 -2.43 -12.85 -5.94
CA TYR A 59 -3.52 -13.65 -6.49
C TYR A 59 -4.83 -13.45 -5.70
N ASN A 60 -4.71 -13.27 -4.39
CA ASN A 60 -5.82 -13.03 -3.48
C ASN A 60 -5.92 -11.52 -3.19
N GLY A 61 -7.04 -10.94 -3.42
CA GLY A 61 -7.28 -9.52 -3.16
C GLY A 61 -8.32 -8.98 -4.11
N LEU A 62 -8.96 -7.90 -3.73
CA LEU A 62 -9.96 -7.28 -4.58
C LEU A 62 -9.28 -6.56 -5.76
N PRO A 63 -9.55 -6.96 -7.01
CA PRO A 63 -8.91 -6.35 -8.19
C PRO A 63 -9.12 -4.84 -8.28
N VAL A 64 -10.26 -4.34 -7.76
CA VAL A 64 -10.56 -2.90 -7.75
C VAL A 64 -9.52 -2.12 -6.94
N PHE A 65 -9.06 -2.65 -5.82
CA PHE A 65 -8.05 -1.97 -5.00
C PHE A 65 -6.69 -1.94 -5.68
N VAL A 66 -6.32 -3.04 -6.34
CA VAL A 66 -5.04 -3.09 -7.05
C VAL A 66 -4.93 -2.00 -8.10
N GLY A 67 -5.98 -1.84 -8.92
CA GLY A 67 -6.02 -0.78 -9.92
C GLY A 67 -6.06 0.62 -9.31
N THR A 68 -6.80 0.81 -8.22
CA THR A 68 -6.92 2.14 -7.59
C THR A 68 -5.72 2.52 -6.74
N MET A 69 -4.94 1.57 -6.20
CA MET A 69 -3.68 1.85 -5.51
C MET A 69 -2.62 2.48 -6.43
N GLU A 70 -2.68 2.23 -7.74
CA GLU A 70 -1.83 2.92 -8.72
C GLU A 70 -2.02 4.45 -8.66
N TYR A 71 -3.27 4.91 -8.63
CA TYR A 71 -3.57 6.35 -8.58
C TYR A 71 -3.08 6.98 -7.28
N SER A 72 -3.33 6.37 -6.15
CA SER A 72 -2.87 6.90 -4.85
C SER A 72 -1.34 6.89 -4.73
N THR A 73 -0.67 5.85 -5.24
CA THR A 73 0.80 5.78 -5.24
C THR A 73 1.39 6.85 -6.17
N SER A 74 0.81 7.03 -7.36
CA SER A 74 1.21 8.10 -8.30
C SER A 74 1.05 9.47 -7.69
N GLU A 75 -0.05 9.69 -6.97
CA GLU A 75 -0.33 10.97 -6.31
C GLU A 75 0.66 11.25 -5.17
N ILE A 76 1.00 10.25 -4.35
CA ILE A 76 2.06 10.38 -3.34
C ILE A 76 3.38 10.80 -4.01
N ILE A 77 3.77 10.13 -5.10
CA ILE A 77 5.00 10.44 -5.84
C ILE A 77 4.96 11.88 -6.39
N ARG A 78 3.82 12.30 -6.94
CA ARG A 78 3.63 13.66 -7.46
C ARG A 78 3.76 14.70 -6.35
N LEU A 79 3.08 14.52 -5.22
CA LEU A 79 3.11 15.43 -4.10
C LEU A 79 4.51 15.53 -3.45
N ILE A 80 5.26 14.43 -3.41
CA ILE A 80 6.66 14.43 -2.97
C ILE A 80 7.53 15.26 -3.94
N LYS A 81 7.35 15.11 -5.26
CA LYS A 81 8.08 15.89 -6.26
C LYS A 81 7.76 17.39 -6.19
N GLU A 82 6.53 17.73 -5.85
CA GLU A 82 6.06 19.10 -5.67
C GLU A 82 6.39 19.68 -4.27
N GLU A 83 7.10 18.92 -3.44
CA GLU A 83 7.46 19.29 -2.05
C GLU A 83 6.26 19.60 -1.14
N LYS A 84 5.07 19.10 -1.50
CA LYS A 84 3.85 19.21 -0.71
C LYS A 84 3.73 18.11 0.36
N VAL A 85 4.45 17.01 0.17
CA VAL A 85 4.57 15.90 1.12
C VAL A 85 6.04 15.66 1.38
N GLU A 86 6.38 15.35 2.61
CA GLU A 86 7.76 15.11 3.05
C GLU A 86 8.40 13.95 2.28
N LYS A 87 9.66 14.12 1.85
CA LYS A 87 10.43 13.09 1.14
C LYS A 87 10.61 11.85 2.01
N PRO A 88 10.53 10.65 1.41
CA PRO A 88 10.64 9.40 2.15
C PRO A 88 12.07 9.10 2.58
N ASP A 89 12.18 8.56 3.80
CA ASP A 89 13.36 7.88 4.33
C ASP A 89 13.13 6.36 4.38
N PRO A 90 14.19 5.54 4.44
CA PRO A 90 14.03 4.10 4.70
C PRO A 90 13.24 3.83 5.98
N GLY A 91 12.23 2.95 5.89
CA GLY A 91 11.35 2.60 7.00
C GLY A 91 10.10 3.48 7.12
N ASP A 92 9.96 4.53 6.31
CA ASP A 92 8.74 5.34 6.29
C ASP A 92 7.57 4.56 5.66
N ILE A 93 6.35 4.82 6.16
CA ILE A 93 5.10 4.35 5.57
C ILE A 93 4.11 5.51 5.56
N TYR A 94 3.59 5.81 4.38
CA TYR A 94 2.53 6.79 4.20
C TYR A 94 1.16 6.13 4.38
N ILE A 95 0.22 6.88 4.97
CA ILE A 95 -1.21 6.54 5.02
C ILE A 95 -1.98 7.54 4.16
N VAL A 96 -2.99 7.07 3.46
CA VAL A 96 -3.90 7.92 2.67
C VAL A 96 -5.24 7.20 2.48
N ASN A 97 -6.34 7.95 2.51
CA ASN A 97 -7.65 7.44 2.12
C ASN A 97 -8.47 8.48 1.33
N ASP A 98 -7.90 9.63 1.01
CA ASP A 98 -8.60 10.71 0.33
C ASP A 98 -9.04 10.30 -1.08
N PRO A 99 -10.37 10.26 -1.40
CA PRO A 99 -10.87 9.89 -2.71
C PRO A 99 -10.39 10.82 -3.83
N TYR A 100 -10.13 12.08 -3.52
CA TYR A 100 -9.65 13.08 -4.47
C TYR A 100 -8.14 12.98 -4.76
N LEU A 101 -7.45 12.15 -3.98
CA LEU A 101 -6.01 11.85 -4.14
C LEU A 101 -5.78 10.39 -4.56
N GLY A 102 -6.64 9.87 -5.42
CA GLY A 102 -6.56 8.51 -5.95
C GLY A 102 -7.15 7.44 -5.03
N GLY A 103 -7.94 7.84 -4.03
CA GLY A 103 -8.72 6.94 -3.18
C GLY A 103 -9.97 6.40 -3.87
N THR A 104 -10.66 5.48 -3.18
CA THR A 104 -12.00 4.99 -3.50
C THR A 104 -13.01 5.63 -2.56
N HIS A 105 -13.41 4.97 -1.49
CA HIS A 105 -14.14 5.58 -0.39
C HIS A 105 -13.26 5.68 0.87
N LEU A 106 -13.69 6.47 1.87
CA LEU A 106 -12.84 6.79 3.02
C LEU A 106 -12.44 5.57 3.85
N MET A 107 -13.26 4.50 3.85
CA MET A 107 -12.95 3.25 4.56
C MET A 107 -11.79 2.48 3.94
N ASP A 108 -11.46 2.70 2.67
CA ASP A 108 -10.32 2.05 2.00
C ASP A 108 -9.02 2.75 2.34
N VAL A 109 -8.49 2.39 3.49
CA VAL A 109 -7.27 3.00 4.00
C VAL A 109 -6.05 2.32 3.39
N ARG A 110 -5.22 3.12 2.72
CA ARG A 110 -4.03 2.67 1.99
C ARG A 110 -2.77 3.03 2.74
N PHE A 111 -1.87 2.05 2.77
CA PHE A 111 -0.49 2.26 3.19
C PHE A 111 0.42 2.13 1.98
N ALA A 112 1.42 3.01 1.90
CA ALA A 112 2.42 2.98 0.85
C ALA A 112 3.81 3.11 1.47
N LYS A 113 4.66 2.10 1.24
CA LYS A 113 6.03 2.01 1.74
C LYS A 113 7.02 2.08 0.58
N PRO A 114 7.96 3.05 0.56
CA PRO A 114 9.04 3.06 -0.41
C PRO A 114 10.02 1.93 -0.10
N TYR A 115 10.32 1.13 -1.11
CA TYR A 115 11.37 0.12 -1.05
C TYR A 115 12.69 0.69 -1.55
N PHE A 116 13.67 0.76 -0.66
CA PHE A 116 14.99 1.30 -0.95
C PHE A 116 15.99 0.19 -1.28
N ARG A 117 16.76 0.40 -2.35
CA ARG A 117 17.94 -0.38 -2.69
C ARG A 117 19.07 0.56 -3.07
N ASN A 118 20.25 0.38 -2.48
CA ASN A 118 21.42 1.24 -2.75
C ASN A 118 21.11 2.74 -2.61
N LYS A 119 20.37 3.13 -1.56
CA LYS A 119 19.92 4.50 -1.26
C LYS A 119 18.96 5.12 -2.28
N LYS A 120 18.41 4.35 -3.21
CA LYS A 120 17.42 4.78 -4.18
C LYS A 120 16.11 4.02 -3.97
N ILE A 121 14.99 4.68 -4.22
CA ILE A 121 13.69 4.02 -4.23
C ILE A 121 13.59 3.22 -5.53
N CYS A 122 13.42 1.89 -5.40
CA CYS A 122 13.23 0.98 -6.52
C CYS A 122 11.76 0.74 -6.81
N PHE A 123 10.96 0.60 -5.76
CA PHE A 123 9.53 0.31 -5.84
C PHE A 123 8.78 1.02 -4.72
N TRP A 124 7.46 1.02 -4.86
CA TRP A 124 6.52 1.22 -3.76
C TRP A 124 5.79 -0.09 -3.49
N LEU A 125 5.79 -0.51 -2.24
CA LEU A 125 4.90 -1.54 -1.72
C LEU A 125 3.66 -0.84 -1.21
N SER A 126 2.48 -1.26 -1.67
CA SER A 126 1.24 -0.66 -1.20
C SER A 126 0.23 -1.74 -0.83
N ASN A 127 -0.57 -1.46 0.18
CA ASN A 127 -1.74 -2.25 0.52
C ASN A 127 -2.93 -1.38 0.85
N THR A 128 -4.11 -1.97 0.71
CA THR A 128 -5.39 -1.39 1.11
C THR A 128 -6.08 -2.36 2.04
N GLY A 129 -6.67 -1.84 3.10
CA GLY A 129 -7.59 -2.57 3.95
C GLY A 129 -8.84 -1.74 4.19
N HIS A 130 -10.00 -2.36 4.06
CA HIS A 130 -11.26 -1.73 4.40
C HIS A 130 -11.43 -1.64 5.92
N TRP A 131 -11.32 -0.45 6.47
CA TRP A 131 -11.56 -0.22 7.89
C TRP A 131 -13.07 -0.13 8.15
N PRO A 132 -13.62 -0.96 9.06
CA PRO A 132 -15.08 -1.02 9.31
C PRO A 132 -15.70 0.30 9.78
N ASP A 133 -14.90 1.21 10.33
CA ASP A 133 -15.34 2.54 10.71
C ASP A 133 -14.20 3.55 10.56
N ILE A 134 -14.49 4.65 9.95
CA ILE A 134 -13.58 5.78 9.76
C ILE A 134 -14.19 7.09 10.33
N GLY A 135 -15.17 6.98 11.24
CA GLY A 135 -15.91 8.12 11.76
C GLY A 135 -17.15 8.46 10.91
N GLY A 136 -17.40 9.74 10.75
CA GLY A 136 -18.54 10.21 9.97
C GLY A 136 -19.88 10.23 10.73
N SER A 137 -20.94 10.57 10.01
CA SER A 137 -22.27 10.82 10.57
C SER A 137 -23.00 9.57 11.05
N VAL A 138 -22.66 8.39 10.50
CA VAL A 138 -23.26 7.10 10.88
C VAL A 138 -22.17 6.07 11.17
N PRO A 139 -22.41 5.12 12.10
CA PRO A 139 -21.51 3.99 12.29
C PRO A 139 -21.36 3.16 11.01
N GLY A 140 -20.15 2.70 10.72
CA GLY A 140 -19.86 1.89 9.54
C GLY A 140 -19.64 2.68 8.25
N GLY A 141 -19.74 4.03 8.28
CA GLY A 141 -19.33 4.90 7.19
C GLY A 141 -20.26 4.99 5.96
N PHE A 142 -21.20 4.07 5.79
CA PHE A 142 -22.15 4.09 4.65
C PHE A 142 -23.39 4.87 4.99
N SER A 143 -23.38 6.17 4.72
CA SER A 143 -24.55 7.03 4.91
C SER A 143 -25.26 7.32 3.59
N ALA A 144 -26.45 6.76 3.39
CA ALA A 144 -27.26 7.04 2.21
C ALA A 144 -27.75 8.52 2.13
N SER A 145 -27.67 9.24 3.24
CA SER A 145 -28.04 10.66 3.33
C SER A 145 -26.86 11.62 3.26
N ALA A 146 -25.64 11.11 3.18
CA ALA A 146 -24.45 11.95 3.05
C ALA A 146 -24.48 12.72 1.72
N ASN A 147 -24.23 14.02 1.79
CA ASN A 147 -24.16 14.91 0.63
C ASN A 147 -22.82 15.66 0.56
N SER A 148 -21.90 15.36 1.48
CA SER A 148 -20.51 15.81 1.44
C SER A 148 -19.58 14.75 2.04
N VAL A 149 -18.34 14.72 1.60
CA VAL A 149 -17.33 13.75 2.03
C VAL A 149 -17.01 13.86 3.54
N GLU A 150 -17.17 15.03 4.13
CA GLU A 150 -16.97 15.26 5.57
C GLU A 150 -17.97 14.47 6.43
N GLN A 151 -19.14 14.15 5.89
CA GLN A 151 -20.15 13.34 6.57
C GLN A 151 -19.82 11.84 6.53
N GLU A 152 -18.95 11.41 5.62
CA GLU A 152 -18.56 10.00 5.45
C GLU A 152 -17.44 9.59 6.42
N GLY A 153 -16.65 10.53 6.93
CA GLY A 153 -15.63 10.22 7.93
C GLY A 153 -14.35 11.03 7.81
N LEU A 154 -13.32 10.53 8.51
CA LEU A 154 -12.00 11.13 8.52
C LEU A 154 -11.33 10.98 7.16
N ARG A 155 -10.99 12.10 6.54
CA ARG A 155 -10.23 12.16 5.30
C ARG A 155 -8.75 12.43 5.59
N LEU A 156 -7.89 11.52 5.16
CA LEU A 156 -6.44 11.59 5.36
C LEU A 156 -5.75 11.85 4.02
N PRO A 157 -5.11 13.01 3.84
CA PRO A 157 -4.15 13.19 2.76
C PRO A 157 -2.92 12.30 2.99
N PRO A 158 -2.02 12.13 2.00
CA PRO A 158 -0.78 11.39 2.20
C PRO A 158 0.06 12.00 3.34
N VAL A 159 0.19 11.28 4.44
CA VAL A 159 1.03 11.64 5.58
C VAL A 159 1.82 10.44 6.06
N LYS A 160 3.00 10.66 6.65
CA LYS A 160 3.83 9.57 7.19
C LYS A 160 3.23 9.07 8.51
N LEU A 161 2.60 7.90 8.48
CA LEU A 161 2.14 7.22 9.71
C LEU A 161 3.28 6.53 10.45
N PHE A 162 4.27 6.02 9.69
CA PHE A 162 5.51 5.52 10.28
C PHE A 162 6.68 6.34 9.74
N LYS A 163 7.56 6.75 10.65
CA LYS A 163 8.80 7.47 10.34
C LYS A 163 9.98 6.61 10.77
N LYS A 164 10.79 6.19 9.79
CA LYS A 164 11.97 5.33 10.02
C LYS A 164 11.64 4.06 10.84
N GLY A 165 10.49 3.44 10.54
CA GLY A 165 10.01 2.24 11.22
C GLY A 165 9.32 2.48 12.56
N VAL A 166 9.13 3.73 12.98
CA VAL A 166 8.47 4.08 14.24
C VAL A 166 7.12 4.72 13.97
N LEU A 167 6.06 4.19 14.61
CA LEU A 167 4.70 4.75 14.53
C LEU A 167 4.69 6.18 15.07
N ASP A 168 4.21 7.12 14.25
CA ASP A 168 3.94 8.50 14.66
C ASP A 168 2.72 8.53 15.57
N LYS A 169 2.97 8.70 16.87
CA LYS A 169 1.92 8.67 17.91
C LYS A 169 0.95 9.84 17.80
N GLU A 170 1.38 10.97 17.25
CA GLU A 170 0.53 12.17 17.13
C GLU A 170 -0.47 11.95 15.98
N ILE A 171 0.00 11.54 14.81
CA ILE A 171 -0.88 11.18 13.66
C ILE A 171 -1.83 10.06 14.06
N TYR A 172 -1.32 9.01 14.71
CA TYR A 172 -2.16 7.90 15.16
C TYR A 172 -3.22 8.35 16.19
N SER A 173 -2.87 9.25 17.11
CA SER A 173 -3.81 9.82 18.09
C SER A 173 -4.92 10.63 17.41
N ILE A 174 -4.58 11.42 16.38
CA ILE A 174 -5.57 12.16 15.59
C ILE A 174 -6.55 11.19 14.92
N ILE A 175 -6.04 10.11 14.31
CA ILE A 175 -6.89 9.08 13.69
C ILE A 175 -7.82 8.46 14.74
N CYS A 176 -7.28 8.01 15.88
CA CYS A 176 -8.06 7.38 16.94
C CYS A 176 -9.14 8.28 17.54
N SER A 177 -8.90 9.59 17.59
CA SER A 177 -9.85 10.57 18.11
C SER A 177 -11.07 10.79 17.20
N ASN A 178 -10.96 10.41 15.93
CA ASN A 178 -11.99 10.66 14.92
C ASN A 178 -12.77 9.40 14.51
N ILE A 179 -12.35 8.21 14.93
CA ILE A 179 -12.97 6.94 14.56
C ILE A 179 -13.58 6.25 15.79
N ARG A 180 -14.62 5.45 15.54
CA ARG A 180 -15.23 4.62 16.59
C ARG A 180 -14.41 3.35 16.78
N ILE A 181 -14.44 2.78 17.98
CA ILE A 181 -13.76 1.50 18.32
C ILE A 181 -12.27 1.55 17.95
N SER A 182 -11.61 2.68 18.21
CA SER A 182 -10.21 2.93 17.85
C SER A 182 -9.23 1.93 18.46
N GLU A 183 -9.56 1.32 19.61
CA GLU A 183 -8.72 0.31 20.28
C GLU A 183 -8.48 -0.93 19.40
N GLN A 184 -9.45 -1.30 18.57
CA GLN A 184 -9.31 -2.42 17.65
C GLN A 184 -8.46 -2.05 16.41
N ARG A 185 -8.37 -0.77 16.09
CA ARG A 185 -7.70 -0.29 14.87
C ARG A 185 -6.20 -0.49 14.89
N ILE A 186 -5.58 -0.51 16.06
CA ILE A 186 -4.14 -0.77 16.16
C ILE A 186 -3.78 -2.16 15.59
N GLY A 187 -4.65 -3.15 15.72
CA GLY A 187 -4.44 -4.47 15.13
C GLY A 187 -4.36 -4.42 13.61
N ASP A 188 -5.30 -3.72 12.95
CA ASP A 188 -5.30 -3.59 11.48
C ASP A 188 -4.14 -2.71 10.98
N VAL A 189 -3.82 -1.62 11.68
CA VAL A 189 -2.63 -0.79 11.39
C VAL A 189 -1.36 -1.63 11.42
N LYS A 190 -1.19 -2.47 12.45
CA LYS A 190 -0.04 -3.36 12.57
C LYS A 190 -0.03 -4.48 11.54
N ALA A 191 -1.20 -4.96 11.14
CA ALA A 191 -1.32 -5.96 10.08
C ALA A 191 -0.92 -5.39 8.70
N GLN A 192 -1.35 -4.16 8.39
CA GLN A 192 -0.94 -3.46 7.17
C GLN A 192 0.57 -3.19 7.16
N GLU A 193 1.14 -2.72 8.28
CA GLU A 193 2.59 -2.56 8.44
C GLU A 193 3.33 -3.88 8.22
N ALA A 194 2.91 -4.96 8.92
CA ALA A 194 3.56 -6.27 8.84
C ALA A 194 3.57 -6.83 7.41
N ALA A 195 2.49 -6.67 6.66
CA ALA A 195 2.42 -7.07 5.26
C ALA A 195 3.49 -6.35 4.42
N LEU A 196 3.64 -5.03 4.59
CA LEU A 196 4.65 -4.25 3.87
C LEU A 196 6.08 -4.63 4.27
N LEU A 197 6.32 -4.98 5.52
CA LEU A 197 7.63 -5.46 6.00
C LEU A 197 7.97 -6.84 5.41
N VAL A 198 6.99 -7.75 5.34
CA VAL A 198 7.15 -9.04 4.63
C VAL A 198 7.49 -8.79 3.16
N GLY A 199 6.78 -7.90 2.49
CA GLY A 199 7.08 -7.53 1.10
C GLY A 199 8.52 -7.02 0.92
N GLU A 200 8.98 -6.15 1.80
CA GLU A 200 10.36 -5.64 1.78
C GLU A 200 11.39 -6.76 1.97
N GLU A 201 11.17 -7.66 2.92
CA GLU A 201 12.05 -8.81 3.17
C GLU A 201 12.12 -9.73 1.95
N ARG A 202 10.97 -10.07 1.36
CA ARG A 202 10.91 -10.95 0.18
C ARG A 202 11.52 -10.31 -1.07
N LEU A 203 11.34 -9.00 -1.27
CA LEU A 203 12.06 -8.28 -2.32
C LEU A 203 13.57 -8.34 -2.09
N ASN A 204 14.05 -8.14 -0.86
CA ASN A 204 15.47 -8.28 -0.57
C ASN A 204 16.00 -9.68 -0.94
N HIS A 205 15.26 -10.75 -0.63
CA HIS A 205 15.64 -12.11 -1.03
C HIS A 205 15.69 -12.26 -2.56
N LEU A 206 14.68 -11.72 -3.27
CA LEU A 206 14.60 -11.78 -4.73
C LEU A 206 15.80 -11.05 -5.38
N PHE A 207 16.10 -9.83 -4.94
CA PHE A 207 17.22 -9.05 -5.42
C PHE A 207 18.59 -9.71 -5.10
N ASN A 208 18.72 -10.30 -3.93
CA ASN A 208 19.95 -11.01 -3.56
C ASN A 208 20.17 -12.27 -4.39
N LYS A 209 19.08 -12.93 -4.82
CA LYS A 209 19.12 -14.14 -5.65
C LYS A 209 19.45 -13.85 -7.11
N PHE A 210 18.85 -12.81 -7.70
CA PHE A 210 18.91 -12.55 -9.14
C PHE A 210 19.77 -11.34 -9.52
N GLY A 211 20.10 -10.49 -8.56
CA GLY A 211 20.85 -9.25 -8.78
C GLY A 211 19.98 -8.09 -9.27
N ASP A 212 20.41 -6.88 -8.95
CA ASP A 212 19.64 -5.64 -9.22
C ASP A 212 19.38 -5.46 -10.72
N LYS A 213 20.41 -5.66 -11.55
CA LYS A 213 20.32 -5.45 -12.99
C LYS A 213 19.26 -6.34 -13.64
N LEU A 214 19.27 -7.65 -13.35
CA LEU A 214 18.37 -8.58 -13.99
C LEU A 214 16.91 -8.33 -13.63
N ILE A 215 16.64 -7.95 -12.38
CA ILE A 215 15.27 -7.60 -11.95
C ILE A 215 14.79 -6.34 -12.68
N HIS A 216 15.59 -5.27 -12.73
CA HIS A 216 15.22 -4.05 -13.44
C HIS A 216 15.00 -4.31 -14.94
N ASP A 217 15.92 -5.01 -15.58
CA ASP A 217 15.81 -5.36 -17.00
C ASP A 217 14.54 -6.16 -17.30
N SER A 218 14.14 -7.07 -16.39
CA SER A 218 12.93 -7.87 -16.51
C SER A 218 11.66 -7.03 -16.41
N ILE A 219 11.61 -6.07 -15.48
CA ILE A 219 10.46 -5.18 -15.30
C ILE A 219 10.30 -4.25 -16.51
N GLU A 220 11.41 -3.69 -17.01
CA GLU A 220 11.37 -2.89 -18.24
C GLU A 220 10.86 -3.70 -19.43
N ALA A 221 11.30 -4.96 -19.58
CA ALA A 221 10.85 -5.81 -20.68
C ALA A 221 9.35 -6.07 -20.67
N VAL A 222 8.71 -6.11 -19.48
CA VAL A 222 7.25 -6.28 -19.32
C VAL A 222 6.48 -5.00 -19.62
N SER A 223 7.02 -3.85 -19.22
CA SER A 223 6.35 -2.55 -19.41
C SER A 223 6.23 -2.13 -20.87
N TYR A 224 6.95 -2.79 -21.79
CA TYR A 224 6.92 -2.53 -23.24
C TYR A 224 6.09 -3.57 -24.03
N THR A 225 5.42 -4.52 -23.36
CA THR A 225 4.59 -5.54 -24.02
C THR A 225 3.11 -5.27 -23.77
#